data_4e3cef1215a7bba193c6921c7e111773
#
_entry.id   4e3cef1215a7bba193c6921c7e111773
#
_cell.length_a   1.000
_cell.length_b   1.000
_cell.length_c   1.000
_cell.angle_alpha   90.00
_cell.angle_beta   90.00
_cell.angle_gamma   90.00
#
_symmetry.space_group_name_H-M   'P 1'
#
loop_
_entity.id
_entity.type
_entity.pdbx_description
1 polymer ?
#
loop_
_entity_poly.entity_id
_entity_poly.type
_entity_poly.pdbx_seq_one_letter_code
_entity_poly.pdbx_strand_id
1 'polypeptide(L)'
;MEESLGRTIKRFLLWCLLYCATAVIGNIVGGITGSDKIMSWTMLSGFILLTIVYLCKHYVELSFGCIGKRKVWPAVGMSVLIAASYVLVLVTVFVLIDIEQLFPKEFESLNEKAEHLFPGMAGVLYGCIFCPILEEIGVRGILLGGLLKSRCRPWLAILVSALIFALLHGVGVHFVVSLVFGIILGWLYWRTGSIVLCMIIHVVNNSLSFIDLSGKTNVVCLIVLVVSLLLLSFGLWWFARVCTIPDESK
;
A
#
# COMPACT_ATOMS: atom_id res chain seq x y z
N MET A 1 22.06 -7.82 14.00
CA MET A 1 22.99 -6.76 13.54
C MET A 1 22.23 -5.45 13.42
N GLU A 2 22.69 -4.41 14.10
CA GLU A 2 22.14 -3.06 13.94
C GLU A 2 22.39 -2.57 12.52
N GLU A 3 21.37 -2.10 11.86
CA GLU A 3 21.50 -1.44 10.56
C GLU A 3 21.74 0.05 10.80
N SER A 4 22.80 0.63 10.20
CA SER A 4 23.03 2.07 10.34
C SER A 4 21.96 2.83 9.57
N LEU A 5 21.40 3.90 10.17
CA LEU A 5 20.41 4.78 9.55
C LEU A 5 20.85 5.26 8.16
N GLY A 6 22.14 5.59 7.99
CA GLY A 6 22.68 5.99 6.69
C GLY A 6 22.60 4.91 5.62
N ARG A 7 22.72 3.63 5.99
CA ARG A 7 22.56 2.51 5.05
C ARG A 7 21.10 2.34 4.64
N THR A 8 20.17 2.45 5.59
CA THR A 8 18.72 2.42 5.32
C THR A 8 18.34 3.53 4.34
N ILE A 9 18.75 4.76 4.58
CA ILE A 9 18.46 5.91 3.71
C ILE A 9 19.03 5.68 2.31
N LYS A 10 20.30 5.26 2.17
CA LYS A 10 20.90 4.99 0.86
C LYS A 10 20.14 3.91 0.07
N ARG A 11 19.75 2.82 0.73
CA ARG A 11 18.97 1.73 0.09
C ARG A 11 17.60 2.21 -0.35
N PHE A 12 16.94 3.01 0.48
CA PHE A 12 15.62 3.55 0.16
C PHE A 12 15.71 4.55 -1.00
N LEU A 13 16.68 5.45 -1.00
CA LEU A 13 16.88 6.39 -2.11
C LEU A 13 17.20 5.67 -3.43
N LEU A 14 18.01 4.61 -3.38
CA LEU A 14 18.25 3.77 -4.56
C LEU A 14 16.97 3.10 -5.05
N TRP A 15 16.15 2.59 -4.13
CA TRP A 15 14.84 2.03 -4.48
C TRP A 15 13.94 3.09 -5.14
N CYS A 16 13.82 4.29 -4.58
CA CYS A 16 13.07 5.39 -5.17
C CYS A 16 13.57 5.74 -6.58
N LEU A 17 14.88 5.82 -6.77
CA LEU A 17 15.49 6.12 -8.07
C LEU A 17 15.11 5.06 -9.11
N LEU A 18 15.24 3.77 -8.78
CA LEU A 18 14.93 2.68 -9.70
C LEU A 18 13.42 2.58 -9.98
N TYR A 19 12.59 2.81 -8.97
CA TYR A 19 11.13 2.88 -9.10
C TYR A 19 10.73 4.00 -10.08
N CYS A 20 11.21 5.21 -9.86
CA CYS A 20 10.95 6.36 -10.74
C CYS A 20 11.51 6.14 -12.15
N ALA A 21 12.72 5.59 -12.27
CA ALA A 21 13.32 5.30 -13.58
C ALA A 21 12.46 4.34 -14.41
N THR A 22 11.88 3.32 -13.77
CA THR A 22 10.96 2.39 -14.45
C THR A 22 9.72 3.09 -15.00
N ALA A 23 9.11 3.98 -14.19
CA ALA A 23 7.95 4.77 -14.62
C ALA A 23 8.31 5.72 -15.76
N VAL A 24 9.45 6.41 -15.66
CA VAL A 24 9.95 7.33 -16.70
C VAL A 24 10.21 6.60 -18.01
N ILE A 25 10.88 5.44 -17.97
CA ILE A 25 11.14 4.61 -19.16
C ILE A 25 9.83 4.20 -19.83
N GLY A 26 8.84 3.74 -19.04
CA GLY A 26 7.52 3.38 -19.58
C GLY A 26 6.85 4.54 -20.29
N ASN A 27 6.85 5.73 -19.68
CA ASN A 27 6.28 6.95 -20.27
C ASN A 27 7.00 7.35 -21.56
N ILE A 28 8.35 7.31 -21.59
CA ILE A 28 9.13 7.62 -22.81
C ILE A 28 8.76 6.64 -23.93
N VAL A 29 8.71 5.34 -23.65
CA VAL A 29 8.35 4.32 -24.63
C VAL A 29 6.92 4.51 -25.14
N GLY A 30 5.97 4.84 -24.24
CA GLY A 30 4.60 5.20 -24.61
C GLY A 30 4.54 6.42 -25.53
N GLY A 31 5.27 7.47 -25.21
CA GLY A 31 5.35 8.67 -26.02
C GLY A 31 5.95 8.44 -27.40
N ILE A 32 7.02 7.61 -27.49
CA ILE A 32 7.66 7.27 -28.78
C ILE A 32 6.73 6.42 -29.65
N THR A 33 6.02 5.46 -29.06
CA THR A 33 5.18 4.51 -29.77
C THR A 33 3.76 5.00 -30.02
N GLY A 34 3.34 6.06 -29.32
CA GLY A 34 1.95 6.54 -29.33
C GLY A 34 0.95 5.51 -28.77
N SER A 35 1.39 4.60 -27.89
CA SER A 35 0.60 3.48 -27.44
C SER A 35 0.63 3.29 -25.91
N ASP A 36 -0.47 3.59 -25.24
CA ASP A 36 -0.67 3.35 -23.81
C ASP A 36 -0.53 1.87 -23.45
N LYS A 37 -0.91 0.98 -24.36
CA LYS A 37 -0.74 -0.46 -24.19
C LYS A 37 0.73 -0.85 -24.10
N ILE A 38 1.59 -0.34 -24.99
CA ILE A 38 3.04 -0.62 -24.95
C ILE A 38 3.66 0.01 -23.70
N MET A 39 3.25 1.22 -23.33
CA MET A 39 3.64 1.87 -22.08
C MET A 39 3.37 0.97 -20.87
N SER A 40 2.13 0.48 -20.74
CA SER A 40 1.72 -0.36 -19.60
C SER A 40 2.50 -1.68 -19.54
N TRP A 41 2.72 -2.36 -20.67
CA TRP A 41 3.54 -3.58 -20.71
C TRP A 41 5.01 -3.31 -20.36
N THR A 42 5.56 -2.16 -20.76
CA THR A 42 6.93 -1.76 -20.42
C THR A 42 7.06 -1.50 -18.93
N MET A 43 6.12 -0.75 -18.34
CA MET A 43 6.07 -0.50 -16.89
C MET A 43 5.96 -1.83 -16.12
N LEU A 44 5.00 -2.67 -16.48
CA LEU A 44 4.77 -3.97 -15.83
C LEU A 44 6.05 -4.83 -15.85
N SER A 45 6.71 -4.94 -17.01
CA SER A 45 7.95 -5.70 -17.14
C SER A 45 9.07 -5.17 -16.24
N GLY A 46 9.23 -3.84 -16.18
CA GLY A 46 10.20 -3.19 -15.30
C GLY A 46 9.92 -3.43 -13.82
N PHE A 47 8.65 -3.34 -13.40
CA PHE A 47 8.27 -3.59 -12.01
C PHE A 47 8.42 -5.06 -11.60
N ILE A 48 8.11 -6.00 -12.51
CA ILE A 48 8.38 -7.43 -12.29
C ILE A 48 9.89 -7.65 -12.10
N LEU A 49 10.71 -7.09 -12.98
CA LEU A 49 12.16 -7.22 -12.90
C LEU A 49 12.71 -6.65 -11.60
N LEU A 50 12.31 -5.45 -11.21
CA LEU A 50 12.71 -4.84 -9.94
C LEU A 50 12.29 -5.70 -8.75
N THR A 51 11.06 -6.21 -8.74
CA THR A 51 10.56 -7.09 -7.67
C THR A 51 11.46 -8.32 -7.55
N ILE A 52 11.77 -8.99 -8.66
CA ILE A 52 12.65 -10.16 -8.69
C ILE A 52 14.05 -9.81 -8.15
N VAL A 53 14.64 -8.69 -8.60
CA VAL A 53 15.98 -8.26 -8.17
C VAL A 53 16.02 -8.02 -6.66
N TYR A 54 15.00 -7.32 -6.10
CA TYR A 54 14.96 -7.05 -4.66
C TYR A 54 14.75 -8.31 -3.82
N LEU A 55 13.94 -9.25 -4.29
CA LEU A 55 13.73 -10.54 -3.63
C LEU A 55 14.98 -11.43 -3.72
N CYS A 56 15.62 -11.55 -4.90
CA CYS A 56 16.82 -12.35 -5.08
C CYS A 56 18.03 -11.81 -4.31
N LYS A 57 18.12 -10.50 -4.12
CA LYS A 57 19.19 -9.87 -3.31
C LYS A 57 18.95 -9.96 -1.80
N HIS A 58 17.86 -10.60 -1.37
CA HIS A 58 17.47 -10.71 0.05
C HIS A 58 17.43 -9.38 0.80
N TYR A 59 17.12 -8.28 0.09
CA TYR A 59 16.90 -6.98 0.74
C TYR A 59 15.68 -6.99 1.66
N VAL A 60 14.75 -7.89 1.35
CA VAL A 60 13.52 -8.09 2.12
C VAL A 60 13.25 -9.58 2.24
N GLU A 61 12.89 -10.01 3.43
CA GLU A 61 12.53 -11.40 3.71
C GLU A 61 11.01 -11.58 3.61
N LEU A 62 10.59 -12.46 2.71
CA LEU A 62 9.17 -12.82 2.59
C LEU A 62 8.81 -13.79 3.72
N SER A 63 8.29 -13.26 4.81
CA SER A 63 7.88 -14.05 5.96
C SER A 63 6.51 -13.63 6.48
N PHE A 64 5.85 -14.54 7.19
CA PHE A 64 4.65 -14.22 7.96
C PHE A 64 4.99 -13.68 9.37
N GLY A 65 6.25 -13.39 9.63
CA GLY A 65 6.73 -12.81 10.88
C GLY A 65 6.38 -13.66 12.12
N CYS A 66 5.72 -13.06 13.10
CA CYS A 66 5.31 -13.74 14.34
C CYS A 66 4.13 -14.71 14.17
N ILE A 67 3.53 -14.81 12.96
CA ILE A 67 2.37 -15.67 12.72
C ILE A 67 2.79 -17.15 12.67
N GLY A 68 2.40 -17.92 13.66
CA GLY A 68 2.64 -19.36 13.67
C GLY A 68 1.91 -20.07 12.52
N LYS A 69 2.48 -21.16 12.01
CA LYS A 69 1.99 -21.91 10.82
C LYS A 69 0.48 -22.20 10.86
N ARG A 70 -0.08 -22.53 12.04
CA ARG A 70 -1.52 -22.80 12.20
C ARG A 70 -2.43 -21.56 12.03
N LYS A 71 -1.87 -20.37 12.16
CA LYS A 71 -2.60 -19.07 12.08
C LYS A 71 -2.39 -18.34 10.76
N VAL A 72 -1.64 -18.90 9.81
CA VAL A 72 -1.35 -18.24 8.53
C VAL A 72 -2.65 -17.96 7.75
N TRP A 73 -3.50 -18.96 7.56
CA TRP A 73 -4.75 -18.77 6.82
C TRP A 73 -5.74 -17.83 7.53
N PRO A 74 -5.96 -17.94 8.85
CA PRO A 74 -6.68 -16.87 9.58
C PRO A 74 -6.08 -15.48 9.41
N ALA A 75 -4.75 -15.35 9.43
CA ALA A 75 -4.09 -14.04 9.22
C ALA A 75 -4.30 -13.50 7.81
N VAL A 76 -4.25 -14.34 6.79
CA VAL A 76 -4.60 -13.98 5.41
C VAL A 76 -6.05 -13.50 5.33
N GLY A 77 -6.99 -14.26 5.91
CA GLY A 77 -8.41 -13.87 5.95
C GLY A 77 -8.63 -12.53 6.66
N MET A 78 -7.96 -12.30 7.79
CA MET A 78 -8.03 -11.00 8.51
C MET A 78 -7.40 -9.86 7.71
N SER A 79 -6.34 -10.12 6.93
CA SER A 79 -5.75 -9.13 6.04
C SER A 79 -6.72 -8.72 4.94
N VAL A 80 -7.40 -9.68 4.31
CA VAL A 80 -8.46 -9.40 3.32
C VAL A 80 -9.61 -8.62 3.94
N LEU A 81 -10.03 -8.99 5.16
CA LEU A 81 -11.08 -8.28 5.90
C LEU A 81 -10.70 -6.82 6.18
N ILE A 82 -9.46 -6.57 6.64
CA ILE A 82 -8.95 -5.21 6.88
C ILE A 82 -8.98 -4.40 5.59
N ALA A 83 -8.46 -4.95 4.48
CA ALA A 83 -8.44 -4.25 3.21
C ALA A 83 -9.85 -3.91 2.70
N ALA A 84 -10.74 -4.90 2.66
CA ALA A 84 -12.12 -4.70 2.21
C ALA A 84 -12.87 -3.69 3.09
N SER A 85 -12.71 -3.79 4.41
CA SER A 85 -13.34 -2.86 5.35
C SER A 85 -12.79 -1.44 5.18
N TYR A 86 -11.49 -1.28 4.96
CA TYR A 86 -10.88 0.03 4.73
C TYR A 86 -11.39 0.69 3.44
N VAL A 87 -11.48 -0.05 2.33
CA VAL A 87 -12.04 0.45 1.08
C VAL A 87 -13.50 0.87 1.28
N LEU A 88 -14.32 0.04 1.92
CA LEU A 88 -15.72 0.37 2.18
C LEU A 88 -15.88 1.60 3.08
N VAL A 89 -15.02 1.80 4.07
CA VAL A 89 -14.99 3.03 4.88
C VAL A 89 -14.70 4.23 3.97
N LEU A 90 -13.69 4.18 3.12
CA LEU A 90 -13.33 5.28 2.24
C LEU A 90 -14.44 5.62 1.25
N VAL A 91 -14.96 4.61 0.53
CA VAL A 91 -16.00 4.81 -0.47
C VAL A 91 -17.27 5.39 0.16
N THR A 92 -17.69 4.87 1.31
CA THR A 92 -18.86 5.42 2.01
C THR A 92 -18.64 6.82 2.53
N VAL A 93 -17.48 7.14 3.08
CA VAL A 93 -17.15 8.51 3.50
C VAL A 93 -17.17 9.44 2.29
N PHE A 94 -16.57 9.06 1.17
CA PHE A 94 -16.52 9.87 -0.04
C PHE A 94 -17.92 10.17 -0.59
N VAL A 95 -18.80 9.18 -0.60
CA VAL A 95 -20.21 9.38 -1.01
C VAL A 95 -20.95 10.30 -0.03
N LEU A 96 -20.79 10.09 1.27
CA LEU A 96 -21.52 10.88 2.30
C LEU A 96 -21.13 12.35 2.34
N ILE A 97 -19.88 12.69 2.05
CA ILE A 97 -19.39 14.09 2.03
C ILE A 97 -19.40 14.71 0.64
N ASP A 98 -19.85 13.96 -0.40
CA ASP A 98 -19.82 14.38 -1.81
C ASP A 98 -18.43 14.90 -2.22
N ILE A 99 -17.43 14.03 -2.06
CA ILE A 99 -16.03 14.39 -2.24
C ILE A 99 -15.73 14.90 -3.66
N GLU A 100 -16.45 14.40 -4.68
CA GLU A 100 -16.30 14.82 -6.07
C GLU A 100 -16.69 16.30 -6.26
N GLN A 101 -17.76 16.72 -5.58
CA GLN A 101 -18.19 18.11 -5.60
C GLN A 101 -17.22 19.02 -4.83
N LEU A 102 -16.63 18.54 -3.74
CA LEU A 102 -15.66 19.29 -2.95
C LEU A 102 -14.30 19.45 -3.65
N PHE A 103 -13.87 18.42 -4.41
CA PHE A 103 -12.54 18.37 -5.06
C PHE A 103 -12.62 17.95 -6.53
N PRO A 104 -13.40 18.66 -7.38
CA PRO A 104 -13.69 18.21 -8.75
C PRO A 104 -12.43 18.06 -9.62
N LYS A 105 -11.48 18.99 -9.51
CA LYS A 105 -10.22 18.95 -10.28
C LYS A 105 -9.33 17.75 -9.92
N GLU A 106 -9.33 17.34 -8.66
CA GLU A 106 -8.56 16.17 -8.21
C GLU A 106 -9.16 14.90 -8.79
N PHE A 107 -10.49 14.77 -8.77
CA PHE A 107 -11.19 13.62 -9.32
C PHE A 107 -11.08 13.52 -10.84
N GLU A 108 -11.21 14.63 -11.57
CA GLU A 108 -11.00 14.68 -13.01
C GLU A 108 -9.59 14.21 -13.39
N SER A 109 -8.55 14.76 -12.73
CA SER A 109 -7.15 14.35 -12.93
C SER A 109 -6.89 12.89 -12.61
N LEU A 110 -7.65 12.31 -11.68
CA LEU A 110 -7.53 10.89 -11.32
C LEU A 110 -8.14 9.97 -12.35
N ASN A 111 -9.33 10.31 -12.83
CA ASN A 111 -10.01 9.55 -13.88
C ASN A 111 -9.17 9.55 -15.16
N GLU A 112 -8.63 10.69 -15.57
CA GLU A 112 -7.70 10.78 -16.70
C GLU A 112 -6.46 9.88 -16.51
N LYS A 113 -5.82 9.96 -15.33
CA LYS A 113 -4.67 9.11 -15.02
C LYS A 113 -5.01 7.63 -15.01
N ALA A 114 -6.17 7.25 -14.47
CA ALA A 114 -6.62 5.87 -14.45
C ALA A 114 -6.83 5.33 -15.86
N GLU A 115 -7.45 6.10 -16.76
CA GLU A 115 -7.65 5.72 -18.16
C GLU A 115 -6.32 5.50 -18.89
N HIS A 116 -5.32 6.36 -18.65
CA HIS A 116 -4.00 6.24 -19.28
C HIS A 116 -3.09 5.17 -18.66
N LEU A 117 -3.10 5.04 -17.31
CA LEU A 117 -2.20 4.10 -16.61
C LEU A 117 -2.72 2.66 -16.58
N PHE A 118 -4.04 2.46 -16.71
CA PHE A 118 -4.66 1.15 -16.60
C PHE A 118 -5.32 0.62 -17.89
N PRO A 119 -4.77 0.87 -19.10
CA PRO A 119 -5.35 0.34 -20.32
C PRO A 119 -5.19 -1.19 -20.37
N GLY A 120 -6.29 -1.89 -20.17
CA GLY A 120 -6.36 -3.35 -20.29
C GLY A 120 -5.65 -4.12 -19.18
N MET A 121 -5.39 -5.39 -19.42
CA MET A 121 -4.86 -6.34 -18.42
C MET A 121 -3.50 -5.94 -17.85
N ALA A 122 -2.62 -5.38 -18.67
CA ALA A 122 -1.28 -4.98 -18.19
C ALA A 122 -1.35 -3.87 -17.15
N GLY A 123 -2.21 -2.87 -17.37
CA GLY A 123 -2.44 -1.80 -16.41
C GLY A 123 -3.02 -2.29 -15.10
N VAL A 124 -4.01 -3.19 -15.16
CA VAL A 124 -4.61 -3.80 -13.96
C VAL A 124 -3.56 -4.60 -13.18
N LEU A 125 -2.78 -5.46 -13.84
CA LEU A 125 -1.71 -6.21 -13.18
C LEU A 125 -0.66 -5.28 -12.56
N TYR A 126 -0.27 -4.23 -13.28
CA TYR A 126 0.66 -3.23 -12.79
C TYR A 126 0.10 -2.53 -11.54
N GLY A 127 -1.07 -1.91 -11.63
CA GLY A 127 -1.61 -1.05 -10.57
C GLY A 127 -2.16 -1.82 -9.36
N CYS A 128 -2.76 -3.00 -9.59
CA CYS A 128 -3.38 -3.75 -8.49
C CYS A 128 -2.44 -4.77 -7.83
N ILE A 129 -1.40 -5.23 -8.51
CA ILE A 129 -0.56 -6.32 -7.98
C ILE A 129 0.90 -5.90 -7.82
N PHE A 130 1.60 -5.59 -8.92
CA PHE A 130 3.06 -5.42 -8.87
C PHE A 130 3.49 -4.10 -8.25
N CYS A 131 2.78 -3.00 -8.51
CA CYS A 131 3.04 -1.71 -7.89
C CYS A 131 2.89 -1.79 -6.35
N PRO A 132 1.77 -2.26 -5.79
CA PRO A 132 1.62 -2.49 -4.36
C PRO A 132 2.73 -3.35 -3.74
N ILE A 133 3.08 -4.47 -4.38
CA ILE A 133 4.14 -5.36 -3.87
C ILE A 133 5.48 -4.62 -3.80
N LEU A 134 5.85 -3.90 -4.86
CA LEU A 134 7.12 -3.18 -4.91
C LEU A 134 7.14 -2.00 -3.92
N GLU A 135 6.02 -1.32 -3.73
CA GLU A 135 5.87 -0.26 -2.74
C GLU A 135 6.04 -0.78 -1.31
N GLU A 136 5.46 -1.94 -0.99
CA GLU A 136 5.68 -2.56 0.32
C GLU A 136 7.14 -2.96 0.53
N ILE A 137 7.83 -3.47 -0.51
CA ILE A 137 9.26 -3.74 -0.45
C ILE A 137 10.05 -2.48 -0.07
N GLY A 138 9.78 -1.36 -0.73
CA GLY A 138 10.46 -0.09 -0.47
C GLY A 138 10.13 0.50 0.90
N VAL A 139 8.84 0.66 1.17
CA VAL A 139 8.37 1.42 2.33
C VAL A 139 8.40 0.59 3.61
N ARG A 140 7.89 -0.65 3.60
CA ARG A 140 7.85 -1.50 4.81
C ARG A 140 9.13 -2.31 4.96
N GLY A 141 9.60 -2.92 3.88
CA GLY A 141 10.79 -3.75 3.92
C GLY A 141 12.08 -2.96 4.16
N ILE A 142 12.35 -1.96 3.32
CA ILE A 142 13.61 -1.21 3.36
C ILE A 142 13.53 -0.06 4.37
N LEU A 143 12.57 0.87 4.22
CA LEU A 143 12.53 2.09 5.03
C LEU A 143 12.11 1.79 6.46
N LEU A 144 10.88 1.31 6.68
CA LEU A 144 10.36 1.07 8.03
C LEU A 144 11.17 -0.01 8.75
N GLY A 145 11.45 -1.13 8.08
CA GLY A 145 12.28 -2.21 8.66
C GLY A 145 13.68 -1.74 9.03
N GLY A 146 14.30 -0.89 8.22
CA GLY A 146 15.60 -0.29 8.52
C GLY A 146 15.53 0.71 9.67
N LEU A 147 14.51 1.57 9.75
CA LEU A 147 14.29 2.49 10.86
C LEU A 147 14.12 1.74 12.18
N LEU A 148 13.32 0.67 12.21
CA LEU A 148 13.13 -0.16 13.39
C LEU A 148 14.43 -0.84 13.83
N LYS A 149 15.23 -1.36 12.89
CA LYS A 149 16.55 -1.96 13.16
C LYS A 149 17.59 -0.93 13.62
N SER A 150 17.40 0.36 13.31
CA SER A 150 18.25 1.48 13.76
C SER A 150 17.83 2.03 15.13
N ARG A 151 17.01 1.30 15.90
CA ARG A 151 16.49 1.69 17.22
C ARG A 151 15.65 2.98 17.20
N CYS A 152 15.06 3.34 16.06
CA CYS A 152 14.07 4.40 16.02
C CYS A 152 12.82 3.97 16.81
N ARG A 153 12.23 4.90 17.57
CA ARG A 153 10.99 4.62 18.32
C ARG A 153 9.92 4.14 17.33
N PRO A 154 9.23 3.02 17.58
CA PRO A 154 8.32 2.40 16.62
C PRO A 154 7.25 3.34 16.07
N TRP A 155 6.61 4.13 16.94
CA TRP A 155 5.59 5.09 16.50
C TRP A 155 6.15 6.16 15.55
N LEU A 156 7.41 6.62 15.80
CA LEU A 156 8.08 7.61 14.93
C LEU A 156 8.47 6.98 13.58
N ALA A 157 9.00 5.76 13.61
CA ALA A 157 9.33 5.01 12.40
C ALA A 157 8.09 4.78 11.52
N ILE A 158 6.94 4.39 12.12
CA ILE A 158 5.66 4.22 11.45
C ILE A 158 5.21 5.54 10.83
N LEU A 159 5.22 6.64 11.61
CA LEU A 159 4.77 7.95 11.13
C LEU A 159 5.64 8.45 9.98
N VAL A 160 6.97 8.37 10.10
CA VAL A 160 7.90 8.77 9.04
C VAL A 160 7.68 7.96 7.76
N SER A 161 7.56 6.64 7.87
CA SER A 161 7.32 5.78 6.70
C SER A 161 5.96 6.05 6.06
N ALA A 162 4.91 6.31 6.84
CA ALA A 162 3.58 6.65 6.36
C ALA A 162 3.52 8.02 5.68
N LEU A 163 4.21 9.02 6.23
CA LEU A 163 4.34 10.34 5.62
C LEU A 163 5.06 10.28 4.27
N ILE A 164 6.17 9.55 4.19
CA ILE A 164 6.89 9.37 2.92
C ILE A 164 6.01 8.63 1.91
N PHE A 165 5.32 7.58 2.33
CA PHE A 165 4.38 6.86 1.48
C PHE A 165 3.27 7.78 0.95
N ALA A 166 2.67 8.60 1.80
CA ALA A 166 1.63 9.55 1.40
C ALA A 166 2.15 10.61 0.42
N LEU A 167 3.37 11.15 0.64
CA LEU A 167 4.01 12.10 -0.27
C LEU A 167 4.28 11.52 -1.67
N LEU A 168 4.60 10.23 -1.76
CA LEU A 168 4.78 9.54 -3.04
C LEU A 168 3.46 9.40 -3.82
N HIS A 169 2.31 9.47 -3.15
CA HIS A 169 0.97 9.41 -3.77
C HIS A 169 0.42 10.79 -4.17
N GLY A 170 1.13 11.86 -3.88
CA GLY A 170 0.77 13.24 -4.23
C GLY A 170 0.23 14.04 -3.06
N VAL A 171 -0.55 15.07 -3.35
CA VAL A 171 -1.14 15.99 -2.37
C VAL A 171 -2.68 15.89 -2.40
N GLY A 172 -3.35 16.58 -1.48
CA GLY A 172 -4.82 16.61 -1.43
C GLY A 172 -5.44 15.38 -0.80
N VAL A 173 -6.55 14.91 -1.35
CA VAL A 173 -7.31 13.76 -0.83
C VAL A 173 -6.46 12.49 -0.79
N HIS A 174 -5.68 12.25 -1.84
CA HIS A 174 -4.80 11.07 -1.92
C HIS A 174 -3.75 11.03 -0.81
N PHE A 175 -3.18 12.18 -0.47
CA PHE A 175 -2.22 12.26 0.64
C PHE A 175 -2.86 11.77 1.95
N VAL A 176 -4.06 12.26 2.27
CA VAL A 176 -4.76 11.90 3.53
C VAL A 176 -5.09 10.41 3.56
N VAL A 177 -5.66 9.89 2.48
CA VAL A 177 -6.00 8.47 2.37
C VAL A 177 -4.75 7.60 2.48
N SER A 178 -3.70 7.91 1.72
CA SER A 178 -2.45 7.16 1.75
C SER A 178 -1.73 7.27 3.10
N LEU A 179 -1.85 8.39 3.81
CA LEU A 179 -1.29 8.55 5.15
C LEU A 179 -1.95 7.60 6.16
N VAL A 180 -3.28 7.57 6.19
CA VAL A 180 -4.04 6.68 7.07
C VAL A 180 -3.74 5.22 6.75
N PHE A 181 -3.77 4.86 5.47
CA PHE A 181 -3.41 3.52 5.01
C PHE A 181 -1.97 3.16 5.37
N GLY A 182 -1.05 4.10 5.19
CA GLY A 182 0.35 3.99 5.55
C GLY A 182 0.58 3.69 7.03
N ILE A 183 -0.18 4.35 7.91
CA ILE A 183 -0.14 4.12 9.36
C ILE A 183 -0.66 2.72 9.71
N ILE A 184 -1.78 2.30 9.12
CA ILE A 184 -2.36 0.96 9.34
C ILE A 184 -1.37 -0.13 8.95
N LEU A 185 -0.80 -0.06 7.75
CA LEU A 185 0.17 -1.05 7.28
C LEU A 185 1.50 -0.98 8.05
N GLY A 186 1.96 0.23 8.42
CA GLY A 186 3.15 0.41 9.24
C GLY A 186 2.99 -0.20 10.63
N TRP A 187 1.84 0.01 11.26
CA TRP A 187 1.49 -0.62 12.54
C TRP A 187 1.42 -2.14 12.41
N LEU A 188 0.78 -2.66 11.36
CA LEU A 188 0.69 -4.10 11.13
C LEU A 188 2.06 -4.72 10.93
N TYR A 189 2.94 -4.08 10.11
CA TYR A 189 4.30 -4.54 9.90
C TYR A 189 5.10 -4.57 11.21
N TRP A 190 5.06 -3.49 11.99
CA TRP A 190 5.72 -3.44 13.30
C TRP A 190 5.20 -4.54 14.23
N ARG A 191 3.90 -4.77 14.24
CA ARG A 191 3.25 -5.74 15.12
C ARG A 191 3.55 -7.18 14.75
N THR A 192 3.57 -7.49 13.45
CA THR A 192 3.69 -8.86 12.94
C THR A 192 5.09 -9.22 12.44
N GLY A 193 5.88 -8.25 12.02
CA GLY A 193 7.12 -8.46 11.26
C GLY A 193 6.87 -9.03 9.85
N SER A 194 5.61 -9.01 9.37
CA SER A 194 5.22 -9.64 8.10
C SER A 194 4.99 -8.63 7.00
N ILE A 195 5.89 -8.59 6.03
CA ILE A 195 5.67 -7.83 4.80
C ILE A 195 4.60 -8.48 3.90
N VAL A 196 4.48 -9.81 3.94
CA VAL A 196 3.52 -10.56 3.12
C VAL A 196 2.09 -10.15 3.44
N LEU A 197 1.76 -9.98 4.73
CA LEU A 197 0.43 -9.52 5.15
C LEU A 197 0.16 -8.09 4.68
N CYS A 198 1.16 -7.20 4.71
CA CYS A 198 1.05 -5.84 4.17
C CYS A 198 0.82 -5.87 2.65
N MET A 199 1.56 -6.70 1.92
CA MET A 199 1.35 -6.89 0.48
C MET A 199 -0.06 -7.39 0.17
N ILE A 200 -0.59 -8.37 0.92
CA ILE A 200 -1.95 -8.88 0.74
C ILE A 200 -2.98 -7.76 0.93
N ILE A 201 -2.87 -7.00 2.04
CA ILE A 201 -3.79 -5.89 2.30
C ILE A 201 -3.72 -4.86 1.17
N HIS A 202 -2.51 -4.50 0.71
CA HIS A 202 -2.33 -3.48 -0.30
C HIS A 202 -2.85 -3.93 -1.67
N VAL A 203 -2.54 -5.15 -2.09
CA VAL A 203 -3.07 -5.75 -3.33
C VAL A 203 -4.59 -5.80 -3.32
N VAL A 204 -5.20 -6.28 -2.23
CA VAL A 204 -6.66 -6.34 -2.09
C VAL A 204 -7.27 -4.94 -2.09
N ASN A 205 -6.66 -3.97 -1.37
CA ASN A 205 -7.10 -2.59 -1.37
C ASN A 205 -7.15 -2.01 -2.78
N ASN A 206 -6.07 -2.13 -3.56
CA ASN A 206 -6.03 -1.59 -4.92
C ASN A 206 -6.97 -2.34 -5.87
N SER A 207 -7.16 -3.65 -5.67
CA SER A 207 -8.11 -4.44 -6.47
C SER A 207 -9.57 -4.09 -6.19
N LEU A 208 -9.89 -3.64 -4.97
CA LEU A 208 -11.24 -3.25 -4.57
C LEU A 208 -11.52 -1.74 -4.75
N SER A 209 -10.53 -0.93 -5.16
CA SER A 209 -10.70 0.53 -5.33
C SER A 209 -11.70 0.93 -6.42
N PHE A 210 -12.13 -0.02 -7.25
CA PHE A 210 -13.16 0.18 -8.27
C PHE A 210 -14.60 0.00 -7.76
N ILE A 211 -14.79 -0.30 -6.46
CA ILE A 211 -16.14 -0.38 -5.86
C ILE A 211 -16.73 1.02 -5.82
N ASP A 212 -17.93 1.15 -6.42
CA ASP A 212 -18.72 2.37 -6.41
C ASP A 212 -20.01 2.15 -5.60
N LEU A 213 -20.30 3.08 -4.70
CA LEU A 213 -21.55 3.16 -3.94
C LEU A 213 -22.35 4.43 -4.28
N SER A 214 -21.97 5.17 -5.31
CA SER A 214 -22.73 6.31 -5.81
C SER A 214 -24.17 5.86 -6.16
N GLY A 215 -25.14 6.70 -5.87
CA GLY A 215 -26.56 6.35 -6.06
C GLY A 215 -27.18 5.48 -4.96
N LYS A 216 -26.44 5.07 -3.91
CA LYS A 216 -27.04 4.47 -2.72
C LYS A 216 -27.57 5.55 -1.77
N THR A 217 -28.61 5.20 -1.01
CA THR A 217 -29.17 6.13 -0.02
C THR A 217 -28.18 6.39 1.12
N ASN A 218 -28.24 7.58 1.71
CA ASN A 218 -27.38 7.91 2.85
C ASN A 218 -27.53 6.92 4.02
N VAL A 219 -28.73 6.37 4.23
CA VAL A 219 -28.96 5.35 5.27
C VAL A 219 -28.15 4.08 4.99
N VAL A 220 -28.15 3.60 3.74
CA VAL A 220 -27.33 2.43 3.33
C VAL A 220 -25.86 2.74 3.54
N CYS A 221 -25.38 3.90 3.09
CA CYS A 221 -23.99 4.32 3.28
C CYS A 221 -23.59 4.37 4.77
N LEU A 222 -24.45 4.91 5.63
CA LEU A 222 -24.19 4.93 7.09
C LEU A 222 -24.13 3.53 7.70
N ILE A 223 -25.00 2.61 7.29
CA ILE A 223 -24.96 1.22 7.76
C ILE A 223 -23.65 0.56 7.31
N VAL A 224 -23.28 0.70 6.03
CA VAL A 224 -22.03 0.16 5.48
C VAL A 224 -20.82 0.75 6.22
N LEU A 225 -20.80 2.06 6.49
CA LEU A 225 -19.73 2.72 7.23
C LEU A 225 -19.56 2.13 8.64
N VAL A 226 -20.64 2.03 9.40
CA VAL A 226 -20.59 1.49 10.77
C VAL A 226 -20.12 0.04 10.78
N VAL A 227 -20.69 -0.81 9.91
CA VAL A 227 -20.28 -2.22 9.81
C VAL A 227 -18.81 -2.33 9.41
N SER A 228 -18.36 -1.55 8.42
CA SER A 228 -16.97 -1.58 7.96
C SER A 228 -15.99 -1.09 9.03
N LEU A 229 -16.33 -0.07 9.82
CA LEU A 229 -15.51 0.37 10.94
C LEU A 229 -15.41 -0.70 12.05
N LEU A 230 -16.49 -1.42 12.33
CA LEU A 230 -16.47 -2.52 13.29
C LEU A 230 -15.62 -3.69 12.80
N LEU A 231 -15.73 -4.06 11.53
CA LEU A 231 -14.93 -5.12 10.92
C LEU A 231 -13.45 -4.75 10.84
N LEU A 232 -13.12 -3.51 10.46
CA LEU A 232 -11.75 -2.99 10.46
C LEU A 232 -11.16 -3.05 11.88
N SER A 233 -11.89 -2.56 12.86
CA SER A 233 -11.48 -2.57 14.27
C SER A 233 -11.27 -3.99 14.79
N PHE A 234 -12.15 -4.93 14.41
CA PHE A 234 -12.02 -6.33 14.76
C PHE A 234 -10.76 -6.97 14.15
N GLY A 235 -10.49 -6.72 12.87
CA GLY A 235 -9.28 -7.23 12.20
C GLY A 235 -7.99 -6.72 12.86
N LEU A 236 -7.91 -5.43 13.17
CA LEU A 236 -6.78 -4.82 13.87
C LEU A 236 -6.64 -5.37 15.30
N TRP A 237 -7.74 -5.47 16.04
CA TRP A 237 -7.76 -6.07 17.37
C TRP A 237 -7.25 -7.51 17.35
N TRP A 238 -7.66 -8.32 16.35
CA TRP A 238 -7.21 -9.70 16.21
C TRP A 238 -5.68 -9.79 16.08
N PHE A 239 -5.06 -8.97 15.22
CA PHE A 239 -3.60 -8.91 15.11
C PHE A 239 -2.93 -8.42 16.40
N ALA A 240 -3.55 -7.48 17.11
CA ALA A 240 -3.06 -7.02 18.41
C ALA A 240 -3.05 -8.14 19.46
N ARG A 241 -3.94 -9.14 19.36
CA ARG A 241 -4.01 -10.29 20.28
C ARG A 241 -3.14 -11.46 19.87
N VAL A 242 -2.96 -11.68 18.57
CA VAL A 242 -2.20 -12.84 18.05
C VAL A 242 -0.71 -12.63 18.12
N CYS A 243 -0.24 -11.41 17.92
CA CYS A 243 1.18 -11.04 17.98
C CYS A 243 1.45 -10.23 19.25
N THR A 244 2.33 -10.72 20.09
CA THR A 244 2.87 -9.94 21.21
C THR A 244 3.83 -8.88 20.68
N ILE A 245 3.84 -7.70 21.31
CA ILE A 245 4.85 -6.66 20.97
C ILE A 245 6.24 -7.25 21.25
N PRO A 246 7.19 -7.11 20.31
CA PRO A 246 8.57 -7.44 20.63
C PRO A 246 9.00 -6.65 21.87
N ASP A 247 9.54 -7.35 22.86
CA ASP A 247 9.99 -6.73 24.12
C ASP A 247 11.11 -5.75 23.79
N GLU A 248 10.89 -4.45 23.99
CA GLU A 248 11.86 -3.38 23.75
C GLU A 248 13.04 -3.43 24.73
N SER A 249 13.01 -4.34 25.73
CA SER A 249 14.03 -4.49 26.78
C SER A 249 15.14 -5.49 26.41
N LYS A 250 15.11 -6.11 25.25
CA LYS A 250 16.14 -7.00 24.72
C LYS A 250 16.76 -6.37 23.46
#